data_ae2312d73c5230566e38d18f96daa973
#
_entry.id   ae2312d73c5230566e38d18f96daa973
#
_cell.length_a   1.000
_cell.length_b   1.000
_cell.length_c   1.000
_cell.angle_alpha   90.00
_cell.angle_beta   90.00
_cell.angle_gamma   90.00
#
_symmetry.space_group_name_H-M   'P 1'
#
loop_
_entity.id
_entity.type
_entity.pdbx_description
1 polymer ?
#
loop_
_entity_poly.entity_id
_entity_poly.type
_entity_poly.pdbx_seq_one_letter_code
_entity_poly.pdbx_strand_id
1 'polypeptide(L)'
;MQENNRYRLKPHEIVVLKKMRETEARNVLVIGDLHEPFCLDGYLEWCLEQYETFNCTQTIFIGDIIDNHYSSYHETSADGMGGADELELAIRKISKWYNAFDEIGTKVIIGNHDRIIMRKAQTSAIPSKWIKSYKEVLG
;
A
#
# COMPACT_ATOMS: atom_id res chain seq x y z
N MET A 1 8.48 4.01 38.46
CA MET A 1 8.00 4.35 37.12
C MET A 1 8.25 3.15 36.22
N GLN A 2 7.21 2.44 35.79
CA GLN A 2 7.37 1.40 34.78
C GLN A 2 7.53 2.11 33.45
N GLU A 3 8.74 2.06 32.89
CA GLU A 3 8.98 2.51 31.53
C GLU A 3 8.08 1.74 30.55
N ASN A 4 7.35 2.47 29.77
CA ASN A 4 6.38 1.98 28.81
C ASN A 4 7.13 1.27 27.66
N ASN A 5 7.37 -0.03 27.81
CA ASN A 5 8.15 -0.88 26.90
C ASN A 5 7.48 -1.07 25.52
N ARG A 6 6.41 -0.32 25.23
CA ARG A 6 5.55 -0.46 24.06
C ARG A 6 6.25 -0.12 22.74
N TYR A 7 7.34 0.65 22.80
CA TYR A 7 8.08 1.12 21.61
C TYR A 7 9.53 0.61 21.56
N ARG A 8 9.84 -0.42 22.32
CA ARG A 8 11.19 -0.99 22.25
C ARG A 8 11.32 -1.86 21.00
N LEU A 9 12.24 -1.49 20.12
CA LEU A 9 12.54 -2.26 18.91
C LEU A 9 12.95 -3.68 19.24
N LYS A 10 12.41 -4.63 18.51
CA LYS A 10 12.79 -6.04 18.61
C LYS A 10 14.18 -6.26 18.00
N PRO A 11 14.92 -7.30 18.39
CA PRO A 11 16.28 -7.55 17.88
C PRO A 11 16.37 -7.58 16.36
N HIS A 12 15.39 -8.16 15.66
CA HIS A 12 15.37 -8.22 14.20
C HIS A 12 15.12 -6.83 13.57
N GLU A 13 14.33 -5.97 14.23
CA GLU A 13 14.09 -4.59 13.77
C GLU A 13 15.36 -3.75 13.89
N ILE A 14 16.16 -3.97 14.94
CA ILE A 14 17.46 -3.32 15.11
C ILE A 14 18.42 -3.72 13.99
N VAL A 15 18.43 -4.99 13.58
CA VAL A 15 19.26 -5.47 12.47
C VAL A 15 18.83 -4.83 11.15
N VAL A 16 17.52 -4.73 10.89
CA VAL A 16 16.98 -4.06 9.71
C VAL A 16 17.39 -2.59 9.69
N LEU A 17 17.21 -1.87 10.81
CA LEU A 17 17.61 -0.46 10.92
C LEU A 17 19.12 -0.24 10.71
N LYS A 18 19.96 -1.14 11.22
CA LYS A 18 21.41 -1.07 10.96
C LYS A 18 21.70 -1.19 9.47
N LYS A 19 21.14 -2.20 8.80
CA LYS A 19 21.29 -2.36 7.34
C LYS A 19 20.79 -1.15 6.57
N MET A 20 19.66 -0.58 6.95
CA MET A 20 19.12 0.64 6.31
C MET A 20 20.06 1.85 6.48
N ARG A 21 20.75 1.96 7.61
CA ARG A 21 21.74 3.04 7.84
C ARG A 21 23.05 2.86 7.05
N GLU A 22 23.36 1.63 6.68
CA GLU A 22 24.54 1.28 5.88
C GLU A 22 24.29 1.47 4.37
N THR A 23 23.02 1.63 3.94
CA THR A 23 22.70 1.93 2.54
C THR A 23 22.87 3.43 2.27
N GLU A 24 23.37 3.77 1.10
CA GLU A 24 23.58 5.17 0.67
C GLU A 24 22.26 5.92 0.37
N ALA A 25 21.13 5.22 0.42
CA ALA A 25 19.80 5.83 0.23
C ALA A 25 19.54 6.87 1.32
N ARG A 26 19.64 8.15 0.97
CA ARG A 26 19.54 9.27 1.91
C ARG A 26 18.15 9.88 1.96
N ASN A 27 17.39 9.82 0.86
CA ASN A 27 16.07 10.41 0.74
C ASN A 27 15.07 9.35 0.28
N VAL A 28 13.98 9.24 1.01
CA VAL A 28 12.92 8.26 0.76
C VAL A 28 11.61 9.01 0.56
N LEU A 29 10.97 8.79 -0.58
CA LEU A 29 9.60 9.23 -0.79
C LEU A 29 8.64 8.22 -0.14
N VAL A 30 7.79 8.70 0.76
CA VAL A 30 6.76 7.89 1.40
C VAL A 30 5.41 8.29 0.84
N ILE A 31 4.72 7.34 0.23
CA ILE A 31 3.40 7.54 -0.42
C ILE A 31 2.37 6.70 0.32
N GLY A 32 1.27 7.28 0.72
CA GLY A 32 0.20 6.58 1.42
C GLY A 32 -1.18 6.93 0.88
N ASP A 33 -2.14 6.11 1.27
CA ASP A 33 -3.56 6.38 1.11
C ASP A 33 -3.97 6.71 -0.34
N LEU A 34 -3.53 5.88 -1.29
CA LEU A 34 -3.89 6.06 -2.71
C LEU A 34 -5.38 5.82 -2.93
N HIS A 35 -5.94 4.81 -2.26
CA HIS A 35 -7.34 4.43 -2.41
C HIS A 35 -7.78 4.29 -3.86
N GLU A 36 -6.94 3.65 -4.70
CA GLU A 36 -7.32 3.45 -6.10
C GLU A 36 -8.58 2.57 -6.22
N PRO A 37 -9.51 2.86 -7.10
CA PRO A 37 -9.39 3.78 -8.26
C PRO A 37 -9.78 5.24 -7.98
N PHE A 38 -10.02 5.63 -6.73
CA PHE A 38 -10.55 6.95 -6.34
C PHE A 38 -9.47 7.95 -5.92
N CYS A 39 -8.20 7.65 -6.21
CA CYS A 39 -7.07 8.52 -5.93
C CYS A 39 -7.26 9.90 -6.54
N LEU A 40 -6.76 10.92 -5.85
CA LEU A 40 -6.80 12.29 -6.32
C LEU A 40 -6.08 12.45 -7.66
N ASP A 41 -6.73 13.10 -8.61
CA ASP A 41 -6.14 13.42 -9.92
C ASP A 41 -4.90 14.30 -9.74
N GLY A 42 -3.82 13.98 -10.47
CA GLY A 42 -2.55 14.68 -10.40
C GLY A 42 -1.65 14.29 -9.22
N TYR A 43 -2.08 13.37 -8.34
CA TYR A 43 -1.26 12.98 -7.19
C TYR A 43 -0.01 12.20 -7.60
N LEU A 44 -0.08 11.36 -8.63
CA LEU A 44 1.09 10.66 -9.18
C LEU A 44 2.13 11.65 -9.70
N GLU A 45 1.71 12.61 -10.51
CA GLU A 45 2.56 13.64 -11.09
C GLU A 45 3.22 14.48 -9.99
N TRP A 46 2.46 14.86 -8.98
CA TRP A 46 2.98 15.57 -7.83
C TRP A 46 4.02 14.74 -7.07
N CYS A 47 3.77 13.46 -6.84
CA CYS A 47 4.73 12.56 -6.19
C CYS A 47 6.03 12.42 -6.99
N LEU A 48 5.95 12.35 -8.32
CA LEU A 48 7.12 12.31 -9.20
C LEU A 48 7.92 13.61 -9.11
N GLU A 49 7.25 14.76 -9.11
CA GLU A 49 7.91 16.06 -8.91
C GLU A 49 8.63 16.14 -7.56
N GLN A 50 8.00 15.65 -6.47
CA GLN A 50 8.64 15.61 -5.16
C GLN A 50 9.84 14.65 -5.16
N TYR A 51 9.70 13.49 -5.81
CA TYR A 51 10.79 12.52 -5.93
C TYR A 51 12.03 13.15 -6.56
N GLU A 52 11.87 13.90 -7.65
CA GLU A 52 12.94 14.61 -8.33
C GLU A 52 13.48 15.78 -7.49
N THR A 53 12.57 16.63 -6.96
CA THR A 53 12.94 17.83 -6.20
C THR A 53 13.81 17.50 -5.00
N PHE A 54 13.49 16.42 -4.29
CA PHE A 54 14.24 16.00 -3.11
C PHE A 54 15.33 14.97 -3.40
N ASN A 55 15.60 14.67 -4.67
CA ASN A 55 16.57 13.66 -5.09
C ASN A 55 16.38 12.35 -4.32
N CYS A 56 15.14 11.87 -4.29
CA CYS A 56 14.81 10.62 -3.62
C CYS A 56 15.49 9.44 -4.32
N THR A 57 15.90 8.45 -3.55
CA THR A 57 16.59 7.24 -4.05
C THR A 57 15.79 5.98 -3.77
N GLN A 58 14.66 6.11 -3.08
CA GLN A 58 13.78 5.01 -2.75
C GLN A 58 12.34 5.52 -2.58
N THR A 59 11.39 4.65 -2.89
CA THR A 59 9.96 4.90 -2.64
C THR A 59 9.38 3.81 -1.75
N ILE A 60 8.52 4.20 -0.82
CA ILE A 60 7.79 3.28 0.04
C ILE A 60 6.31 3.64 0.00
N PHE A 61 5.48 2.70 -0.45
CA PHE A 61 4.02 2.77 -0.30
C PHE A 61 3.63 2.22 1.06
N ILE A 62 2.95 3.00 1.88
CA ILE A 62 2.66 2.65 3.29
C ILE A 62 1.29 2.01 3.51
N GLY A 63 0.65 1.55 2.46
CA GLY A 63 -0.64 0.86 2.49
C GLY A 63 -1.79 1.70 2.00
N ASP A 64 -2.97 1.11 2.07
CA ASP A 64 -4.22 1.63 1.53
C ASP A 64 -4.07 2.04 0.05
N ILE A 65 -3.44 1.15 -0.71
CA ILE A 65 -3.19 1.32 -2.14
C ILE A 65 -4.49 1.18 -2.93
N ILE A 66 -5.30 0.18 -2.58
CA ILE A 66 -6.63 -0.04 -3.13
C ILE A 66 -7.70 0.38 -2.13
N ASP A 67 -8.81 0.95 -2.60
CA ASP A 67 -9.89 1.36 -1.72
C ASP A 67 -10.76 0.19 -1.27
N ASN A 68 -11.08 -0.74 -2.15
CA ASN A 68 -12.02 -1.82 -1.89
C ASN A 68 -13.39 -1.32 -1.39
N HIS A 69 -13.87 -0.20 -1.95
CA HIS A 69 -15.10 0.45 -1.50
C HIS A 69 -16.31 -0.50 -1.55
N TYR A 70 -16.51 -1.19 -2.66
CA TYR A 70 -17.60 -2.15 -2.83
C TYR A 70 -17.55 -3.27 -1.78
N SER A 71 -16.37 -3.67 -1.39
CA SER A 71 -16.15 -4.72 -0.38
C SER A 71 -16.02 -4.17 1.04
N SER A 72 -16.16 -2.87 1.26
CA SER A 72 -16.02 -2.24 2.57
C SER A 72 -17.11 -2.68 3.55
N TYR A 73 -16.97 -2.26 4.81
CA TYR A 73 -18.01 -2.45 5.83
C TYR A 73 -18.99 -1.27 5.91
N HIS A 74 -18.79 -0.27 5.05
CA HIS A 74 -19.68 0.89 4.91
C HIS A 74 -20.78 0.61 3.88
N GLU A 75 -21.81 1.42 3.90
CA GLU A 75 -22.87 1.38 2.89
C GLU A 75 -22.26 1.74 1.53
N THR A 76 -22.61 0.94 0.52
CA THR A 76 -22.21 1.20 -0.86
C THR A 76 -23.31 1.95 -1.58
N SER A 77 -22.94 2.88 -2.48
CA SER A 77 -23.89 3.56 -3.33
C SER A 77 -24.51 2.59 -4.34
N ALA A 78 -25.83 2.62 -4.50
CA ALA A 78 -26.51 1.84 -5.54
C ALA A 78 -26.10 2.26 -6.98
N ASP A 79 -25.67 3.52 -7.12
CA ASP A 79 -25.18 4.08 -8.39
C ASP A 79 -23.65 3.99 -8.51
N GLY A 80 -23.00 3.29 -7.57
CA GLY A 80 -21.57 3.10 -7.54
C GLY A 80 -21.09 2.04 -8.53
N MET A 81 -19.77 1.95 -8.67
CA MET A 81 -19.11 0.96 -9.50
C MET A 81 -19.28 -0.44 -8.89
N GLY A 82 -19.50 -1.45 -9.73
CA GLY A 82 -19.50 -2.85 -9.29
C GLY A 82 -18.13 -3.31 -8.79
N GLY A 83 -18.11 -4.27 -7.85
CA GLY A 83 -16.84 -4.68 -7.25
C GLY A 83 -15.80 -5.24 -8.21
N ALA A 84 -16.22 -5.88 -9.31
CA ALA A 84 -15.30 -6.35 -10.35
C ALA A 84 -14.72 -5.17 -11.15
N ASP A 85 -15.56 -4.23 -11.54
CA ASP A 85 -15.16 -3.05 -12.30
C ASP A 85 -14.23 -2.14 -11.49
N GLU A 86 -14.54 -1.97 -10.19
CA GLU A 86 -13.69 -1.24 -9.24
C GLU A 86 -12.30 -1.87 -9.17
N LEU A 87 -12.22 -3.19 -8.98
CA LEU A 87 -10.96 -3.90 -8.88
C LEU A 87 -10.15 -3.81 -10.18
N GLU A 88 -10.77 -4.03 -11.34
CA GLU A 88 -10.09 -3.95 -12.63
C GLU A 88 -9.56 -2.54 -12.91
N LEU A 89 -10.32 -1.52 -12.58
CA LEU A 89 -9.87 -0.12 -12.71
C LEU A 89 -8.73 0.18 -11.74
N ALA A 90 -8.82 -0.28 -10.49
CA ALA A 90 -7.77 -0.13 -9.50
C ALA A 90 -6.46 -0.78 -9.96
N ILE A 91 -6.51 -2.03 -10.45
CA ILE A 91 -5.31 -2.72 -10.98
C ILE A 91 -4.64 -1.90 -12.09
N ARG A 92 -5.40 -1.37 -13.05
CA ARG A 92 -4.85 -0.53 -14.12
C ARG A 92 -4.19 0.73 -13.62
N LYS A 93 -4.79 1.39 -12.61
CA LYS A 93 -4.24 2.61 -12.03
C LYS A 93 -3.03 2.34 -11.15
N ILE A 94 -3.08 1.30 -10.30
CA ILE A 94 -1.95 0.87 -9.45
C ILE A 94 -0.73 0.50 -10.29
N SER A 95 -0.94 -0.18 -11.43
CA SER A 95 0.15 -0.50 -12.36
C SER A 95 0.89 0.75 -12.85
N LYS A 96 0.22 1.89 -13.02
CA LYS A 96 0.89 3.16 -13.37
C LYS A 96 1.81 3.64 -12.24
N TRP A 97 1.34 3.54 -10.99
CA TRP A 97 2.14 3.88 -9.82
C TRP A 97 3.39 3.01 -9.72
N TYR A 98 3.23 1.69 -9.83
CA TYR A 98 4.36 0.77 -9.72
C TYR A 98 5.38 0.98 -10.85
N ASN A 99 4.91 1.12 -12.09
CA ASN A 99 5.79 1.38 -13.23
C ASN A 99 6.55 2.72 -13.10
N ALA A 100 5.94 3.73 -12.52
CA ALA A 100 6.57 5.04 -12.34
C ALA A 100 7.73 5.01 -11.33
N PHE A 101 7.74 4.04 -10.39
CA PHE A 101 8.74 3.93 -9.33
C PHE A 101 9.51 2.59 -9.35
N ASP A 102 9.38 1.77 -10.38
CA ASP A 102 9.90 0.39 -10.42
C ASP A 102 11.44 0.32 -10.35
N GLU A 103 12.14 1.24 -10.98
CA GLU A 103 13.60 1.24 -11.09
C GLU A 103 14.34 1.47 -9.75
N ILE A 104 13.62 1.76 -8.66
CA ILE A 104 14.17 2.38 -7.45
C ILE A 104 14.09 1.48 -6.21
N GLY A 105 13.76 0.21 -6.37
CA GLY A 105 13.59 -0.68 -5.23
C GLY A 105 12.39 -0.30 -4.36
N THR A 106 11.27 -0.06 -5.00
CA THR A 106 9.99 0.25 -4.36
C THR A 106 9.58 -0.82 -3.36
N LYS A 107 9.10 -0.40 -2.20
CA LYS A 107 8.54 -1.26 -1.16
C LYS A 107 7.08 -0.94 -0.96
N VAL A 108 6.28 -1.98 -0.76
CA VAL A 108 4.85 -1.86 -0.50
C VAL A 108 4.52 -2.48 0.85
N ILE A 109 3.84 -1.71 1.69
CA ILE A 109 3.28 -2.17 2.97
C ILE A 109 1.77 -2.32 2.77
N ILE A 110 1.18 -3.31 3.38
CA ILE A 110 -0.26 -3.59 3.28
C ILE A 110 -1.01 -2.83 4.36
N GLY A 111 -1.93 -1.97 3.95
CA GLY A 111 -2.82 -1.20 4.83
C GLY A 111 -4.09 -1.96 5.24
N ASN A 112 -5.01 -1.25 5.88
CA ASN A 112 -6.26 -1.85 6.34
C ASN A 112 -7.28 -2.03 5.21
N HIS A 113 -7.35 -1.14 4.22
CA HIS A 113 -8.19 -1.28 3.03
C HIS A 113 -7.72 -2.44 2.16
N ASP A 114 -6.43 -2.57 1.94
CA ASP A 114 -5.83 -3.69 1.21
C ASP A 114 -6.23 -5.05 1.81
N ARG A 115 -6.45 -5.12 3.11
CA ARG A 115 -6.77 -6.36 3.85
C ARG A 115 -8.26 -6.68 3.95
N ILE A 116 -9.16 -5.83 3.44
CA ILE A 116 -10.60 -6.00 3.60
C ILE A 116 -11.07 -7.38 3.11
N ILE A 117 -10.64 -7.79 1.94
CA ILE A 117 -11.04 -9.08 1.35
C ILE A 117 -10.62 -10.26 2.24
N MET A 118 -9.37 -10.28 2.70
CA MET A 118 -8.87 -11.32 3.59
C MET A 118 -9.61 -11.35 4.93
N ARG A 119 -9.94 -10.18 5.49
CA ARG A 119 -10.71 -10.06 6.73
C ARG A 119 -12.14 -10.61 6.55
N LYS A 120 -12.80 -10.27 5.44
CA LYS A 120 -14.13 -10.80 5.13
C LYS A 120 -14.13 -12.30 4.94
N ALA A 121 -13.12 -12.84 4.25
CA ALA A 121 -12.96 -14.27 4.12
C ALA A 121 -12.80 -14.97 5.48
N GLN A 122 -11.98 -14.44 6.36
CA GLN A 122 -11.80 -14.97 7.72
C GLN A 122 -13.11 -14.94 8.51
N THR A 123 -13.85 -13.82 8.45
CA THR A 123 -15.16 -13.69 9.11
C THR A 123 -16.19 -14.67 8.57
N SER A 124 -16.10 -15.01 7.28
CA SER A 124 -16.98 -15.98 6.62
C SER A 124 -16.45 -17.42 6.67
N ALA A 125 -15.42 -17.68 7.47
CA ALA A 125 -14.75 -18.98 7.59
C ALA A 125 -14.24 -19.56 6.26
N ILE A 126 -13.90 -18.70 5.29
CA ILE A 126 -13.31 -19.11 4.01
C ILE A 126 -11.80 -19.26 4.21
N PRO A 127 -11.22 -20.46 3.95
CA PRO A 127 -9.79 -20.67 4.03
C PRO A 127 -9.02 -19.74 3.08
N SER A 128 -7.93 -19.13 3.55
CA SER A 128 -7.11 -18.22 2.75
C SER A 128 -6.57 -18.82 1.44
N LYS A 129 -6.41 -20.15 1.39
CA LYS A 129 -5.98 -20.86 0.18
C LYS A 129 -6.94 -20.73 -1.01
N TRP A 130 -8.19 -20.33 -0.78
CA TRP A 130 -9.18 -20.08 -1.84
C TRP A 130 -9.10 -18.68 -2.42
N ILE A 131 -8.27 -17.81 -1.85
CA ILE A 131 -8.22 -16.38 -2.19
C ILE A 131 -6.82 -16.05 -2.69
N LYS A 132 -6.73 -15.30 -3.77
CA LYS A 132 -5.45 -14.76 -4.25
C LYS A 132 -4.87 -13.81 -3.22
N SER A 133 -3.57 -13.87 -3.04
CA SER A 133 -2.86 -12.91 -2.21
C SER A 133 -2.87 -11.52 -2.88
N TYR A 134 -2.62 -10.49 -2.08
CA TYR A 134 -2.45 -9.12 -2.56
C TYR A 134 -1.45 -9.04 -3.74
N LYS A 135 -0.30 -9.68 -3.58
CA LYS A 135 0.75 -9.71 -4.61
C LYS A 135 0.31 -10.41 -5.91
N GLU A 136 -0.54 -11.44 -5.84
CA GLU A 136 -1.04 -12.13 -7.03
C GLU A 136 -2.09 -11.30 -7.79
N VAL A 137 -2.72 -10.34 -7.13
CA VAL A 137 -3.76 -9.49 -7.72
C VAL A 137 -3.18 -8.20 -8.28
N LEU A 138 -2.26 -7.58 -7.56
CA LEU A 138 -1.77 -6.23 -7.87
C LEU A 138 -0.33 -6.19 -8.40
N GLY A 139 0.41 -7.30 -8.35
CA GLY A 139 1.77 -7.42 -8.88
C GLY A 139 2.87 -7.34 -7.84
#